data_f32d2ab83f25ac432f364cc679a23231
#
_entry.id   f32d2ab83f25ac432f364cc679a23231
#
_cell.length_a   1.000
_cell.length_b   1.000
_cell.length_c   1.000
_cell.angle_alpha   90.00
_cell.angle_beta   90.00
_cell.angle_gamma   90.00
#
_symmetry.space_group_name_H-M   'P 1'
#
loop_
_entity.id
_entity.type
_entity.pdbx_description
1 polymer ?
#
loop_
_entity_poly.entity_id
_entity_poly.type
_entity_poly.pdbx_seq_one_letter_code
_entity_poly.pdbx_strand_id
1 'polypeptide(L)'
;IANPDRTRDLIDLSMAVAKREGKERVTRNMILKNFESHFNRFTKMSKMEKLRTAYHEIGHYIMWHESDYLTDRRVVAVSIIPTEHYAGVNVFEDTRRFSSDDMRYFIYLIALHLAGRVAEKEYTDTFSAGASSDLRKATKVAYRIVARYGMSEFGRNRIYLQDDDYQMQSSKTIDE
;
A
#
# COMPACT_ATOMS: atom_id res chain seq x y z
N ILE A 1 2.78 4.29 -5.43
CA ILE A 1 2.65 4.90 -6.77
C ILE A 1 3.59 4.11 -7.66
N ALA A 2 3.05 3.44 -8.69
CA ALA A 2 3.89 2.70 -9.65
C ALA A 2 4.90 3.68 -10.26
N ASN A 3 6.18 3.30 -10.27
CA ASN A 3 7.21 4.10 -10.91
C ASN A 3 6.91 4.15 -12.43
N PRO A 4 6.70 5.33 -13.03
CA PRO A 4 6.35 5.47 -14.45
C PRO A 4 7.34 4.78 -15.39
N ASP A 5 8.61 4.79 -15.05
CA ASP A 5 9.66 4.17 -15.87
C ASP A 5 9.50 2.64 -15.91
N ARG A 6 9.17 2.01 -14.79
CA ARG A 6 8.95 0.55 -14.72
C ARG A 6 7.68 0.10 -15.44
N THR A 7 6.63 0.92 -15.43
CA THR A 7 5.42 0.65 -16.21
C THR A 7 5.73 0.71 -17.70
N ARG A 8 6.54 1.66 -18.12
CA ARG A 8 7.01 1.79 -19.51
C ARG A 8 7.83 0.57 -19.91
N ASP A 9 8.81 0.16 -19.11
CA ASP A 9 9.65 -1.02 -19.37
C ASP A 9 8.82 -2.30 -19.54
N LEU A 10 7.79 -2.49 -18.70
CA LEU A 10 6.89 -3.64 -18.79
C LEU A 10 6.07 -3.62 -20.09
N ILE A 11 5.59 -2.43 -20.49
CA ILE A 11 4.86 -2.26 -21.75
C ILE A 11 5.78 -2.54 -22.93
N ASP A 12 6.97 -1.96 -22.96
CA ASP A 12 7.94 -2.13 -24.03
C ASP A 12 8.37 -3.60 -24.17
N LEU A 13 8.62 -4.28 -23.05
CA LEU A 13 8.88 -5.72 -23.03
C LEU A 13 7.71 -6.53 -23.57
N SER A 14 6.47 -6.17 -23.18
CA SER A 14 5.27 -6.87 -23.65
C SER A 14 5.00 -6.64 -25.14
N MET A 15 5.32 -5.45 -25.64
CA MET A 15 5.28 -5.15 -27.09
C MET A 15 6.33 -5.94 -27.87
N ALA A 16 7.56 -6.04 -27.37
CA ALA A 16 8.61 -6.84 -27.99
C ALA A 16 8.25 -8.32 -28.07
N VAL A 17 7.64 -8.88 -27.00
CA VAL A 17 7.15 -10.26 -26.98
C VAL A 17 6.00 -10.45 -27.97
N ALA A 18 5.04 -9.54 -28.04
CA ALA A 18 3.93 -9.60 -28.98
C ALA A 18 4.45 -9.62 -30.43
N LYS A 19 5.39 -8.73 -30.75
CA LYS A 19 6.03 -8.68 -32.09
C LYS A 19 6.74 -9.98 -32.43
N ARG A 20 7.50 -10.56 -31.46
CA ARG A 20 8.20 -11.84 -31.68
C ARG A 20 7.25 -13.01 -31.89
N GLU A 21 6.06 -12.99 -31.23
CA GLU A 21 5.02 -14.02 -31.39
C GLU A 21 4.08 -13.74 -32.56
N GLY A 22 4.34 -12.73 -33.38
CA GLY A 22 3.51 -12.39 -34.55
C GLY A 22 2.11 -11.87 -34.20
N LYS A 23 1.93 -11.32 -32.99
CA LYS A 23 0.65 -10.77 -32.52
C LYS A 23 0.59 -9.28 -32.77
N GLU A 24 -0.52 -8.82 -33.32
CA GLU A 24 -0.75 -7.40 -33.59
C GLU A 24 -1.01 -6.57 -32.32
N ARG A 25 -1.40 -7.22 -31.21
CA ARG A 25 -1.77 -6.56 -29.96
C ARG A 25 -1.17 -7.24 -28.75
N VAL A 26 -0.77 -6.44 -27.77
CA VAL A 26 -0.38 -6.94 -26.45
C VAL A 26 -1.63 -7.39 -25.70
N THR A 27 -1.64 -8.63 -25.23
CA THR A 27 -2.75 -9.18 -24.43
C THR A 27 -2.45 -9.04 -22.95
N ARG A 28 -3.51 -9.02 -22.11
CA ARG A 28 -3.37 -9.03 -20.65
C ARG A 28 -2.47 -10.18 -20.16
N ASN A 29 -2.63 -11.37 -20.74
CA ASN A 29 -1.83 -12.54 -20.36
C ASN A 29 -0.34 -12.37 -20.70
N MET A 30 0.00 -11.66 -21.76
CA MET A 30 1.40 -11.34 -22.09
C MET A 30 1.99 -10.37 -21.08
N ILE A 31 1.24 -9.35 -20.70
CA ILE A 31 1.66 -8.41 -19.64
C ILE A 31 1.88 -9.16 -18.34
N LEU A 32 0.93 -10.01 -17.91
CA LEU A 32 1.04 -10.79 -16.68
C LEU A 32 2.24 -11.75 -16.70
N LYS A 33 2.45 -12.49 -17.79
CA LYS A 33 3.62 -13.39 -17.94
C LYS A 33 4.94 -12.63 -17.91
N ASN A 34 5.00 -11.49 -18.58
CA ASN A 34 6.21 -10.67 -18.58
C ASN A 34 6.44 -10.03 -17.20
N PHE A 35 5.38 -9.61 -16.53
CA PHE A 35 5.43 -9.15 -15.15
C PHE A 35 5.97 -10.26 -14.25
N GLU A 36 5.43 -11.45 -14.28
CA GLU A 36 5.89 -12.60 -13.51
C GLU A 36 7.35 -12.96 -13.82
N SER A 37 7.75 -12.99 -15.09
CA SER A 37 9.11 -13.36 -15.49
C SER A 37 10.15 -12.29 -15.12
N HIS A 38 9.77 -11.02 -15.19
CA HIS A 38 10.64 -9.90 -14.86
C HIS A 38 10.81 -9.73 -13.35
N PHE A 39 9.76 -10.01 -12.59
CA PHE A 39 9.75 -9.85 -11.13
C PHE A 39 10.10 -11.14 -10.37
N ASN A 40 9.84 -12.34 -10.92
CA ASN A 40 10.22 -13.62 -10.31
C ASN A 40 11.75 -13.86 -10.24
N ARG A 41 12.55 -12.97 -10.83
CA ARG A 41 14.03 -13.05 -10.66
C ARG A 41 14.49 -12.73 -9.24
N PHE A 42 13.65 -12.11 -8.42
CA PHE A 42 14.15 -11.47 -7.19
C PHE A 42 13.84 -12.19 -5.88
N THR A 43 12.85 -13.07 -5.79
CA THR A 43 12.64 -13.83 -4.54
C THR A 43 11.77 -15.05 -4.76
N LYS A 44 12.32 -16.23 -4.51
CA LYS A 44 11.52 -17.44 -4.32
C LYS A 44 10.91 -17.39 -2.93
N MET A 45 9.68 -16.87 -2.83
CA MET A 45 8.94 -16.95 -1.58
C MET A 45 8.58 -18.39 -1.26
N SER A 46 8.80 -18.79 -0.02
CA SER A 46 8.29 -20.05 0.51
C SER A 46 6.75 -20.08 0.51
N LYS A 47 6.17 -21.26 0.65
CA LYS A 47 4.70 -21.40 0.76
C LYS A 47 4.14 -20.58 1.92
N MET A 48 4.82 -20.55 3.05
CA MET A 48 4.38 -19.80 4.24
C MET A 48 4.48 -18.29 4.04
N GLU A 49 5.52 -17.80 3.38
CA GLU A 49 5.63 -16.37 3.04
C GLU A 49 4.53 -15.93 2.10
N LYS A 50 4.24 -16.72 1.05
CA LYS A 50 3.12 -16.45 0.13
C LYS A 50 1.79 -16.41 0.86
N LEU A 51 1.55 -17.35 1.76
CA LEU A 51 0.32 -17.40 2.54
C LEU A 51 0.19 -16.19 3.47
N ARG A 52 1.25 -15.84 4.18
CA ARG A 52 1.30 -14.66 5.05
C ARG A 52 1.04 -13.37 4.26
N THR A 53 1.70 -13.22 3.10
CA THR A 53 1.48 -12.08 2.22
C THR A 53 0.03 -12.03 1.72
N ALA A 54 -0.55 -13.19 1.37
CA ALA A 54 -1.95 -13.24 0.94
C ALA A 54 -2.91 -12.77 2.04
N TYR A 55 -2.74 -13.21 3.29
CA TYR A 55 -3.54 -12.75 4.41
C TYR A 55 -3.36 -11.25 4.65
N HIS A 56 -2.12 -10.75 4.56
CA HIS A 56 -1.82 -9.33 4.67
C HIS A 56 -2.59 -8.49 3.64
N GLU A 57 -2.46 -8.83 2.37
CA GLU A 57 -3.11 -8.08 1.28
C GLU A 57 -4.65 -8.19 1.33
N ILE A 58 -5.17 -9.37 1.69
CA ILE A 58 -6.61 -9.55 1.87
C ILE A 58 -7.12 -8.77 3.08
N GLY A 59 -6.35 -8.63 4.14
CA GLY A 59 -6.70 -7.80 5.29
C GLY A 59 -6.96 -6.35 4.87
N HIS A 60 -6.08 -5.76 4.08
CA HIS A 60 -6.28 -4.42 3.51
C HIS A 60 -7.52 -4.34 2.63
N TYR A 61 -7.72 -5.35 1.78
CA TYR A 61 -8.89 -5.41 0.88
C TYR A 61 -10.21 -5.47 1.67
N ILE A 62 -10.31 -6.35 2.67
CA ILE A 62 -11.52 -6.49 3.50
C ILE A 62 -11.83 -5.18 4.22
N MET A 63 -10.82 -4.56 4.85
CA MET A 63 -11.01 -3.29 5.54
C MET A 63 -11.51 -2.18 4.61
N TRP A 64 -11.00 -2.12 3.39
CA TRP A 64 -11.48 -1.19 2.39
C TRP A 64 -12.92 -1.52 1.96
N HIS A 65 -13.21 -2.79 1.66
CA HIS A 65 -14.50 -3.24 1.13
C HIS A 65 -15.65 -3.01 2.13
N GLU A 66 -15.41 -3.28 3.40
CA GLU A 66 -16.38 -3.14 4.48
C GLU A 66 -16.49 -1.71 5.02
N SER A 67 -15.72 -0.77 4.47
CA SER A 67 -15.70 0.61 4.96
C SER A 67 -16.64 1.52 4.17
N ASP A 68 -17.61 2.10 4.84
CA ASP A 68 -18.47 3.15 4.27
C ASP A 68 -17.75 4.50 4.07
N TYR A 69 -16.56 4.65 4.63
CA TYR A 69 -15.78 5.91 4.62
C TYR A 69 -14.66 5.96 3.61
N LEU A 70 -14.32 4.84 2.98
CA LEU A 70 -13.26 4.75 1.96
C LEU A 70 -13.83 4.58 0.54
N THR A 71 -15.07 4.98 0.32
CA THR A 71 -15.79 4.85 -0.95
C THR A 71 -15.21 5.69 -2.09
N ASP A 72 -14.36 6.64 -1.76
CA ASP A 72 -13.61 7.49 -2.68
C ASP A 72 -12.37 6.81 -3.29
N ARG A 73 -12.14 5.57 -2.92
CA ARG A 73 -11.05 4.75 -3.43
C ARG A 73 -11.58 3.51 -4.13
N ARG A 74 -10.97 3.17 -5.24
CA ARG A 74 -11.24 1.93 -5.97
C ARG A 74 -10.03 1.02 -5.90
N VAL A 75 -10.23 -0.25 -5.57
CA VAL A 75 -9.18 -1.26 -5.73
C VAL A 75 -9.02 -1.58 -7.21
N VAL A 76 -7.84 -1.35 -7.72
CA VAL A 76 -7.47 -1.67 -9.11
C VAL A 76 -6.90 -3.07 -9.21
N ALA A 77 -6.07 -3.46 -8.24
CA ALA A 77 -5.46 -4.78 -8.19
C ALA A 77 -5.05 -5.16 -6.77
N VAL A 78 -5.12 -6.45 -6.47
CA VAL A 78 -4.48 -7.09 -5.31
C VAL A 78 -3.54 -8.14 -5.85
N SER A 79 -2.29 -8.16 -5.42
CA SER A 79 -1.27 -9.09 -5.91
C SER A 79 -0.37 -9.55 -4.78
N ILE A 80 -0.01 -10.83 -4.82
CA ILE A 80 1.02 -11.45 -3.96
C ILE A 80 2.29 -11.80 -4.77
N ILE A 81 2.41 -11.24 -5.96
CA ILE A 81 3.61 -11.42 -6.78
C ILE A 81 4.68 -10.48 -6.21
N PRO A 82 5.80 -11.04 -5.72
CA PRO A 82 6.84 -10.23 -5.11
C PRO A 82 7.53 -9.34 -6.16
N THR A 83 7.89 -8.16 -5.72
CA THR A 83 8.74 -7.23 -6.48
C THR A 83 10.03 -6.99 -5.70
N GLU A 84 10.96 -6.23 -6.26
CA GLU A 84 12.18 -5.82 -5.55
C GLU A 84 11.90 -5.10 -4.21
N HIS A 85 10.73 -4.46 -4.08
CA HIS A 85 10.40 -3.62 -2.93
C HIS A 85 9.24 -4.13 -2.09
N TYR A 86 8.41 -5.04 -2.62
CA TYR A 86 7.17 -5.48 -1.99
C TYR A 86 6.97 -6.98 -2.19
N ALA A 87 6.54 -7.67 -1.14
CA ALA A 87 6.14 -9.06 -1.19
C ALA A 87 4.75 -9.25 -1.81
N GLY A 88 3.89 -8.25 -1.63
CA GLY A 88 2.56 -8.13 -2.22
C GLY A 88 2.17 -6.66 -2.34
N VAL A 89 1.02 -6.38 -2.93
CA VAL A 89 0.51 -5.01 -3.09
C VAL A 89 -1.00 -4.97 -3.30
N ASN A 90 -1.64 -4.01 -2.63
CA ASN A 90 -2.95 -3.48 -3.00
C ASN A 90 -2.78 -2.16 -3.74
N VAL A 91 -3.29 -2.08 -4.94
CA VAL A 91 -3.29 -0.85 -5.74
C VAL A 91 -4.66 -0.20 -5.61
N PHE A 92 -4.69 0.96 -4.97
CA PHE A 92 -5.87 1.79 -4.85
C PHE A 92 -5.76 2.98 -5.81
N GLU A 93 -6.85 3.30 -6.48
CA GLU A 93 -7.03 4.52 -7.24
C GLU A 93 -7.90 5.47 -6.43
N ASP A 94 -7.41 6.69 -6.22
CA ASP A 94 -8.20 7.76 -5.61
C ASP A 94 -9.14 8.35 -6.67
N THR A 95 -10.44 8.28 -6.43
CA THR A 95 -11.47 8.75 -7.37
C THR A 95 -12.00 10.14 -7.03
N ARG A 96 -11.52 10.74 -5.95
CA ARG A 96 -11.96 12.06 -5.50
C ARG A 96 -11.36 13.19 -6.31
N ARG A 97 -12.21 14.17 -6.59
CA ARG A 97 -11.77 15.48 -7.09
C ARG A 97 -11.59 16.52 -5.98
N PHE A 98 -12.34 16.36 -4.89
CA PHE A 98 -12.30 17.23 -3.71
C PHE A 98 -12.52 16.40 -2.46
N SER A 99 -11.81 16.69 -1.37
CA SER A 99 -12.02 16.00 -0.10
C SER A 99 -12.34 17.01 1.01
N SER A 100 -13.40 16.71 1.74
CA SER A 100 -13.65 17.27 3.06
C SER A 100 -13.54 16.14 4.09
N ASP A 101 -12.31 15.66 4.30
CA ASP A 101 -12.07 14.51 5.15
C ASP A 101 -12.37 14.88 6.61
N ASP A 102 -13.28 14.15 7.22
CA ASP A 102 -13.57 14.26 8.64
C ASP A 102 -12.69 13.28 9.47
N MET A 103 -12.78 13.36 10.79
CA MET A 103 -12.04 12.50 11.70
C MET A 103 -12.27 11.01 11.44
N ARG A 104 -13.50 10.63 11.07
CA ARG A 104 -13.86 9.22 10.81
C ARG A 104 -13.13 8.68 9.60
N TYR A 105 -13.04 9.45 8.52
CA TYR A 105 -12.26 9.07 7.35
C TYR A 105 -10.82 8.75 7.71
N PHE A 106 -10.16 9.58 8.51
CA PHE A 106 -8.78 9.34 8.92
C PHE A 106 -8.63 8.12 9.84
N ILE A 107 -9.59 7.88 10.73
CA ILE A 107 -9.62 6.66 11.56
C ILE A 107 -9.70 5.41 10.69
N TYR A 108 -10.59 5.40 9.69
CA TYR A 108 -10.69 4.28 8.76
C TYR A 108 -9.45 4.12 7.87
N LEU A 109 -8.80 5.24 7.52
CA LEU A 109 -7.53 5.18 6.79
C LEU A 109 -6.40 4.57 7.63
N ILE A 110 -6.33 4.88 8.92
CA ILE A 110 -5.41 4.21 9.85
C ILE A 110 -5.75 2.72 9.95
N ALA A 111 -7.01 2.37 10.13
CA ALA A 111 -7.46 0.99 10.19
C ALA A 111 -7.12 0.22 8.91
N LEU A 112 -7.29 0.85 7.73
CA LEU A 112 -6.88 0.28 6.45
C LEU A 112 -5.38 -0.05 6.43
N HIS A 113 -4.52 0.86 6.90
CA HIS A 113 -3.08 0.61 6.96
C HIS A 113 -2.69 -0.47 7.97
N LEU A 114 -3.45 -0.66 9.04
CA LEU A 114 -3.17 -1.67 10.07
C LEU A 114 -3.77 -3.04 9.74
N ALA A 115 -4.75 -3.11 8.85
CA ALA A 115 -5.54 -4.31 8.59
C ALA A 115 -4.70 -5.50 8.11
N GLY A 116 -3.70 -5.27 7.26
CA GLY A 116 -2.79 -6.33 6.81
C GLY A 116 -2.06 -7.01 7.97
N ARG A 117 -1.54 -6.21 8.91
CA ARG A 117 -0.87 -6.71 10.11
C ARG A 117 -1.82 -7.48 11.04
N VAL A 118 -3.06 -7.02 11.18
CA VAL A 118 -4.08 -7.69 11.99
C VAL A 118 -4.41 -9.05 11.37
N ALA A 119 -4.64 -9.09 10.05
CA ALA A 119 -4.89 -10.35 9.34
C ALA A 119 -3.71 -11.32 9.43
N GLU A 120 -2.46 -10.87 9.33
CA GLU A 120 -1.29 -11.71 9.58
C GLU A 120 -1.37 -12.37 10.97
N LYS A 121 -1.61 -11.56 12.02
CA LYS A 121 -1.68 -12.06 13.40
C LYS A 121 -2.79 -13.08 13.60
N GLU A 122 -3.96 -12.81 13.05
CA GLU A 122 -5.14 -13.68 13.18
C GLU A 122 -4.89 -15.06 12.57
N TYR A 123 -4.27 -15.14 11.41
CA TYR A 123 -4.11 -16.39 10.66
C TYR A 123 -2.75 -17.07 10.84
N THR A 124 -1.72 -16.37 11.30
CA THR A 124 -0.38 -16.96 11.49
C THR A 124 0.10 -16.92 12.93
N ASP A 125 -0.72 -16.40 13.84
CA ASP A 125 -0.45 -16.20 15.28
C ASP A 125 0.81 -15.37 15.57
N THR A 126 1.35 -14.67 14.58
CA THR A 126 2.57 -13.87 14.75
C THR A 126 2.56 -12.64 13.84
N PHE A 127 3.40 -11.68 14.17
CA PHE A 127 3.64 -10.49 13.34
C PHE A 127 4.91 -10.66 12.52
N SER A 128 4.93 -10.08 11.33
CA SER A 128 6.13 -9.96 10.53
C SER A 128 6.63 -8.51 10.44
N ALA A 129 7.88 -8.34 10.05
CA ALA A 129 8.43 -7.02 9.73
C ALA A 129 7.87 -6.44 8.43
N GLY A 130 7.15 -7.24 7.63
CA GLY A 130 6.58 -6.83 6.34
C GLY A 130 5.61 -5.65 6.45
N ALA A 131 4.91 -5.52 7.58
CA ALA A 131 3.98 -4.43 7.83
C ALA A 131 4.65 -3.07 8.21
N SER A 132 5.99 -2.96 8.17
CA SER A 132 6.70 -1.75 8.62
C SER A 132 6.32 -0.50 7.82
N SER A 133 6.07 -0.62 6.52
CA SER A 133 5.65 0.49 5.67
C SER A 133 4.23 0.98 6.03
N ASP A 134 3.34 0.06 6.37
CA ASP A 134 1.95 0.38 6.71
C ASP A 134 1.84 0.97 8.10
N LEU A 135 2.64 0.48 9.06
CA LEU A 135 2.78 1.12 10.38
C LEU A 135 3.24 2.57 10.24
N ARG A 136 4.22 2.84 9.38
CA ARG A 136 4.70 4.21 9.12
C ARG A 136 3.60 5.08 8.52
N LYS A 137 2.82 4.57 7.57
CA LYS A 137 1.69 5.31 6.96
C LYS A 137 0.62 5.59 8.01
N ALA A 138 0.23 4.59 8.81
CA ALA A 138 -0.74 4.74 9.90
C ALA A 138 -0.29 5.82 10.91
N THR A 139 0.96 5.76 11.35
CA THR A 139 1.55 6.74 12.26
C THR A 139 1.55 8.15 11.65
N LYS A 140 1.90 8.28 10.37
CA LYS A 140 1.87 9.58 9.67
C LYS A 140 0.45 10.15 9.60
N VAL A 141 -0.56 9.33 9.39
CA VAL A 141 -1.98 9.77 9.40
C VAL A 141 -2.37 10.21 10.81
N ALA A 142 -2.08 9.41 11.84
CA ALA A 142 -2.37 9.74 13.24
C ALA A 142 -1.70 11.06 13.66
N TYR A 143 -0.45 11.24 13.29
CA TYR A 143 0.27 12.48 13.55
C TYR A 143 -0.41 13.69 12.90
N ARG A 144 -0.84 13.56 11.64
CA ARG A 144 -1.55 14.64 10.92
C ARG A 144 -2.87 15.01 11.57
N ILE A 145 -3.64 14.03 12.07
CA ILE A 145 -4.88 14.26 12.81
C ILE A 145 -4.62 15.23 13.97
N VAL A 146 -3.57 14.97 14.75
CA VAL A 146 -3.24 15.75 15.95
C VAL A 146 -2.54 17.07 15.60
N ALA A 147 -1.41 16.98 14.89
CA ALA A 147 -0.50 18.09 14.73
C ALA A 147 -0.83 19.03 13.56
N ARG A 148 -1.47 18.50 12.48
CA ARG A 148 -1.76 19.31 11.30
C ARG A 148 -3.21 19.77 11.23
N TYR A 149 -4.15 18.86 11.56
CA TYR A 149 -5.58 19.14 11.40
C TYR A 149 -6.25 19.59 12.70
N GLY A 150 -5.58 19.42 13.85
CA GLY A 150 -6.14 19.78 15.15
C GLY A 150 -7.41 19.01 15.51
N MET A 151 -7.60 17.81 14.94
CA MET A 151 -8.81 17.00 15.08
C MET A 151 -8.77 16.10 16.33
N SER A 152 -8.11 16.51 17.40
CA SER A 152 -8.06 15.77 18.67
C SER A 152 -8.33 16.70 19.83
N GLU A 153 -8.66 16.13 20.99
CA GLU A 153 -8.84 16.91 22.23
C GLU A 153 -7.59 17.71 22.58
N PHE A 154 -6.41 17.21 22.21
CA PHE A 154 -5.13 17.88 22.41
C PHE A 154 -4.81 18.92 21.33
N GLY A 155 -5.55 18.94 20.22
CA GLY A 155 -5.26 19.75 19.03
C GLY A 155 -5.64 21.22 19.12
N ARG A 156 -6.38 21.63 20.16
CA ARG A 156 -6.88 23.01 20.27
C ARG A 156 -5.78 24.07 20.42
N ASN A 157 -4.56 23.67 20.76
CA ASN A 157 -3.41 24.56 21.02
C ASN A 157 -2.19 24.21 20.16
N ARG A 158 -2.36 23.77 18.91
CA ARG A 158 -1.28 23.23 18.13
C ARG A 158 -0.62 24.22 17.19
N ILE A 159 0.70 24.10 17.13
CA ILE A 159 1.57 24.74 16.16
C ILE A 159 1.49 23.96 14.85
N TYR A 160 1.31 24.64 13.72
CA TYR A 160 1.43 24.03 12.40
C TYR A 160 2.88 23.60 12.19
N LEU A 161 3.09 22.27 12.10
CA LEU A 161 4.36 21.70 11.67
C LEU A 161 4.25 21.33 10.20
N GLN A 162 5.26 21.66 9.42
CA GLN A 162 5.37 21.21 8.03
C GLN A 162 5.75 19.72 8.00
N ASP A 163 5.48 19.04 6.88
CA ASP A 163 5.77 17.59 6.74
C ASP A 163 7.27 17.27 6.98
N ASP A 164 8.17 18.22 6.74
CA ASP A 164 9.61 18.09 6.97
C ASP A 164 9.98 18.07 8.47
N ASP A 165 9.22 18.76 9.31
CA ASP A 165 9.43 18.78 10.76
C ASP A 165 9.09 17.43 11.43
N TYR A 166 8.23 16.62 10.81
CA TYR A 166 7.90 15.27 11.29
C TYR A 166 9.12 14.35 11.27
N GLN A 167 9.97 14.47 10.27
CA GLN A 167 11.18 13.63 10.14
C GLN A 167 12.23 13.97 11.23
N MET A 168 12.34 15.23 11.60
CA MET A 168 13.27 15.67 12.65
C MET A 168 12.81 15.29 14.05
N GLN A 169 11.50 15.32 14.33
CA GLN A 169 10.98 15.01 15.66
C GLN A 169 10.87 13.51 15.93
N SER A 170 10.59 12.70 14.89
CA SER A 170 10.54 11.24 15.05
C SER A 170 11.89 10.63 15.41
N SER A 171 12.99 11.28 15.04
CA SER A 171 14.34 10.83 15.41
C SER A 171 14.71 11.16 16.86
N LYS A 172 14.08 12.18 17.46
CA LYS A 172 14.37 12.60 18.84
C LYS A 172 13.59 11.83 19.92
N THR A 173 12.42 11.28 19.55
CA THR A 173 11.54 10.57 20.50
C THR A 173 11.94 9.10 20.71
N ILE A 174 12.89 8.58 19.92
CA ILE A 174 13.35 7.19 20.02
C ILE A 174 14.56 7.08 20.98
N ASP A 175 15.19 8.21 21.33
CA ASP A 175 16.40 8.25 22.17
C ASP A 175 16.11 8.66 23.63
N GLU A 176 14.83 8.85 24.03
CA GLU A 176 14.39 9.06 25.41
C GLU A 176 13.53 7.87 25.91
#